data_a9d477369618479ff41dde5881c6dedf
#
_entry.id   a9d477369618479ff41dde5881c6dedf
#
_cell.length_a   1.000
_cell.length_b   1.000
_cell.length_c   1.000
_cell.angle_alpha   90.00
_cell.angle_beta   90.00
_cell.angle_gamma   90.00
#
_symmetry.space_group_name_H-M   'P 1'
#
loop_
_entity.id
_entity.type
_entity.pdbx_description
1 polymer ?
#
loop_
_entity_poly.entity_id
_entity_poly.type
_entity_poly.pdbx_seq_one_letter_code
_entity_poly.pdbx_strand_id
1 'polypeptide(L)'
;VCVFYRLFYRKFTVIGYEKIPANTPVIFAPNHQNALMDALAVLFAARRPVSFMARADIFKKPLIAKILNFLKILPIYRIRDGFAELGRNQEVFDTTVEVLKSNIPLCILPEGNHEGCKRLRPLKKGIFRIAFQAEESAGYNLNLHIVPVGIDYSDYYHPGADLVLVFGTPIRLADYFEMYRENEQKAINTLVGVLSESMRSLIIHIPEEHYELTSTISEMYEPNVWDTCKTDRHPYNKL
;
A
#
# COMPACT_ATOMS: atom_id res chain seq x y z
N VAL A 1 15.61 -4.67 10.49
CA VAL A 1 15.02 -4.07 9.26
C VAL A 1 15.83 -2.85 8.84
N CYS A 2 16.04 -1.83 9.71
CA CYS A 2 16.78 -0.61 9.34
C CYS A 2 18.18 -0.86 8.80
N VAL A 3 18.95 -1.76 9.44
CA VAL A 3 20.32 -2.11 9.01
C VAL A 3 20.29 -2.79 7.64
N PHE A 4 19.34 -3.72 7.44
CA PHE A 4 19.18 -4.41 6.16
C PHE A 4 18.90 -3.44 5.01
N TYR A 5 17.95 -2.49 5.19
CA TYR A 5 17.61 -1.52 4.15
C TYR A 5 18.79 -0.59 3.80
N ARG A 6 19.57 -0.16 4.80
CA ARG A 6 20.79 0.65 4.57
C ARG A 6 21.92 -0.11 3.88
N LEU A 7 21.96 -1.43 4.03
CA LEU A 7 22.96 -2.26 3.36
C LEU A 7 22.52 -2.70 1.97
N PHE A 8 21.20 -2.91 1.79
CA PHE A 8 20.65 -3.42 0.53
C PHE A 8 20.42 -2.30 -0.49
N TYR A 9 19.84 -1.17 -0.06
CA TYR A 9 19.60 -0.03 -0.94
C TYR A 9 20.68 1.03 -0.81
N ARG A 10 21.17 1.51 -1.95
CA ARG A 10 22.15 2.62 -2.00
C ARG A 10 21.54 3.89 -1.42
N LYS A 11 20.29 4.18 -1.79
CA LYS A 11 19.54 5.34 -1.31
C LYS A 11 18.09 4.95 -1.03
N PHE A 12 17.58 5.37 0.12
CA PHE A 12 16.17 5.29 0.46
C PHE A 12 15.65 6.69 0.74
N THR A 13 14.77 7.18 -0.13
CA THR A 13 14.18 8.52 -0.04
C THR A 13 12.73 8.40 0.37
N VAL A 14 12.31 9.14 1.39
CA VAL A 14 10.93 9.23 1.87
C VAL A 14 10.45 10.67 1.69
N ILE A 15 9.32 10.85 1.02
CA ILE A 15 8.73 12.15 0.69
C ILE A 15 7.29 12.18 1.23
N GLY A 16 6.82 13.34 1.69
CA GLY A 16 5.42 13.55 2.07
C GLY A 16 5.03 12.96 3.42
N TYR A 17 5.98 12.57 4.27
CA TYR A 17 5.69 12.05 5.61
C TYR A 17 4.87 13.04 6.44
N GLU A 18 5.09 14.32 6.28
CA GLU A 18 4.40 15.44 6.94
C GLU A 18 2.91 15.53 6.58
N LYS A 19 2.49 14.91 5.47
CA LYS A 19 1.08 14.86 5.03
C LYS A 19 0.26 13.86 5.84
N ILE A 20 0.91 12.92 6.53
CA ILE A 20 0.20 11.88 7.30
C ILE A 20 -0.50 12.54 8.48
N PRO A 21 -1.83 12.39 8.63
CA PRO A 21 -2.55 12.97 9.74
C PRO A 21 -2.01 12.47 11.08
N ALA A 22 -1.77 13.39 12.00
CA ALA A 22 -1.36 13.05 13.35
C ALA A 22 -2.59 12.65 14.20
N ASN A 23 -2.43 11.64 15.03
CA ASN A 23 -3.44 11.22 16.02
C ASN A 23 -4.79 10.80 15.43
N THR A 24 -4.84 10.39 14.16
CA THR A 24 -6.02 9.81 13.52
C THR A 24 -5.69 8.42 12.97
N PRO A 25 -6.66 7.51 12.94
CA PRO A 25 -6.50 6.22 12.27
C PRO A 25 -6.20 6.41 10.78
N VAL A 26 -5.21 5.69 10.29
CA VAL A 26 -4.84 5.72 8.87
C VAL A 26 -4.69 4.31 8.31
N ILE A 27 -5.08 4.15 7.04
CA ILE A 27 -4.77 2.98 6.23
C ILE A 27 -3.79 3.42 5.14
N PHE A 28 -2.58 2.90 5.19
CA PHE A 28 -1.63 3.07 4.09
C PHE A 28 -1.99 2.15 2.92
N ALA A 29 -2.04 2.70 1.73
CA ALA A 29 -2.39 2.00 0.50
C ALA A 29 -1.22 2.08 -0.50
N PRO A 30 -0.16 1.26 -0.36
CA PRO A 30 0.95 1.24 -1.28
C PRO A 30 0.65 0.42 -2.55
N ASN A 31 1.30 0.77 -3.67
CA ASN A 31 1.41 -0.11 -4.81
C ASN A 31 2.23 -1.36 -4.45
N HIS A 32 2.12 -2.43 -5.29
CA HIS A 32 2.68 -3.73 -4.94
C HIS A 32 3.52 -4.31 -6.09
N GLN A 33 4.81 -3.95 -6.09
CA GLN A 33 5.75 -4.34 -7.14
C GLN A 33 6.79 -5.37 -6.67
N ASN A 34 7.17 -5.37 -5.37
CA ASN A 34 8.29 -6.16 -4.86
C ASN A 34 7.95 -6.92 -3.56
N ALA A 35 6.87 -7.70 -3.61
CA ALA A 35 6.49 -8.65 -2.55
C ALA A 35 6.64 -8.10 -1.12
N LEU A 36 7.44 -8.77 -0.27
CA LEU A 36 7.69 -8.38 1.11
C LEU A 36 8.43 -7.04 1.23
N MET A 37 9.22 -6.67 0.22
CA MET A 37 10.02 -5.45 0.26
C MET A 37 9.14 -4.20 0.30
N ASP A 38 7.97 -4.19 -0.35
CA ASP A 38 7.03 -3.07 -0.29
C ASP A 38 6.50 -2.85 1.14
N ALA A 39 6.10 -3.94 1.81
CA ALA A 39 5.63 -3.85 3.19
C ALA A 39 6.73 -3.36 4.14
N LEU A 40 7.95 -3.85 3.97
CA LEU A 40 9.10 -3.43 4.77
C LEU A 40 9.48 -1.96 4.48
N ALA A 41 9.35 -1.48 3.23
CA ALA A 41 9.57 -0.08 2.89
C ALA A 41 8.60 0.84 3.64
N VAL A 42 7.30 0.50 3.67
CA VAL A 42 6.30 1.25 4.43
C VAL A 42 6.60 1.21 5.93
N LEU A 43 6.92 0.03 6.48
CA LEU A 43 7.28 -0.11 7.90
C LEU A 43 8.46 0.77 8.28
N PHE A 44 9.46 0.86 7.42
CA PHE A 44 10.64 1.68 7.65
C PHE A 44 10.33 3.19 7.53
N ALA A 45 9.52 3.57 6.53
CA ALA A 45 9.16 4.97 6.27
C ALA A 45 8.20 5.55 7.32
N ALA A 46 7.30 4.74 7.87
CA ALA A 46 6.21 5.19 8.75
C ALA A 46 6.68 5.70 10.12
N ARG A 47 7.94 5.42 10.55
CA ARG A 47 8.53 5.86 11.82
C ARG A 47 7.72 5.50 13.08
N ARG A 48 6.71 4.64 12.97
CA ARG A 48 5.84 4.13 14.02
C ARG A 48 5.41 2.70 13.70
N PRO A 49 4.98 1.91 14.69
CA PRO A 49 4.47 0.56 14.43
C PRO A 49 3.33 0.59 13.41
N VAL A 50 3.37 -0.30 12.44
CA VAL A 50 2.34 -0.49 11.41
C VAL A 50 1.87 -1.92 11.47
N SER A 51 0.56 -2.13 11.43
CA SER A 51 -0.04 -3.45 11.26
C SER A 51 -0.23 -3.72 9.77
N PHE A 52 0.00 -4.95 9.34
CA PHE A 52 -0.13 -5.33 7.93
C PHE A 52 -1.22 -6.38 7.76
N MET A 53 -1.81 -6.41 6.57
CA MET A 53 -2.69 -7.49 6.19
C MET A 53 -2.05 -8.30 5.05
N ALA A 54 -2.00 -9.61 5.23
CA ALA A 54 -1.45 -10.54 4.25
C ALA A 54 -2.40 -11.71 4.01
N ARG A 55 -2.25 -12.37 2.88
CA ARG A 55 -3.09 -13.51 2.50
C ARG A 55 -2.98 -14.65 3.52
N ALA A 56 -4.09 -15.25 3.93
CA ALA A 56 -4.14 -16.31 4.92
C ALA A 56 -3.37 -17.56 4.51
N ASP A 57 -3.23 -17.84 3.21
CA ASP A 57 -2.47 -18.98 2.71
C ASP A 57 -0.97 -18.95 3.09
N ILE A 58 -0.39 -17.78 3.32
CA ILE A 58 1.00 -17.63 3.79
C ILE A 58 1.15 -18.15 5.23
N PHE A 59 0.10 -18.10 6.03
CA PHE A 59 0.09 -18.55 7.42
C PHE A 59 0.01 -20.10 7.57
N LYS A 60 -0.13 -20.84 6.49
CA LYS A 60 -0.21 -22.32 6.54
C LYS A 60 1.07 -22.99 7.05
N LYS A 61 2.22 -22.34 6.89
CA LYS A 61 3.49 -22.84 7.40
C LYS A 61 3.71 -22.35 8.84
N PRO A 62 3.80 -23.23 9.86
CA PRO A 62 3.76 -22.83 11.27
C PRO A 62 4.91 -21.89 11.67
N LEU A 63 6.11 -22.08 11.11
CA LEU A 63 7.24 -21.18 11.37
C LEU A 63 6.97 -19.77 10.80
N ILE A 64 6.45 -19.70 9.58
CA ILE A 64 6.10 -18.43 8.93
C ILE A 64 4.96 -17.75 9.70
N ALA A 65 3.92 -18.49 10.08
CA ALA A 65 2.81 -17.98 10.89
C ALA A 65 3.31 -17.34 12.20
N LYS A 66 4.27 -18.00 12.89
CA LYS A 66 4.86 -17.47 14.12
C LYS A 66 5.59 -16.14 13.89
N ILE A 67 6.34 -16.03 12.80
CA ILE A 67 7.05 -14.79 12.41
C ILE A 67 6.04 -13.69 12.05
N LEU A 68 5.02 -14.00 11.24
CA LEU A 68 4.01 -13.04 10.80
C LEU A 68 3.18 -12.53 12.00
N ASN A 69 2.79 -13.40 12.91
CA ASN A 69 2.08 -13.01 14.13
C ASN A 69 2.96 -12.13 15.05
N PHE A 70 4.24 -12.44 15.17
CA PHE A 70 5.20 -11.61 15.90
C PHE A 70 5.33 -10.21 15.29
N LEU A 71 5.27 -10.12 13.96
CA LEU A 71 5.28 -8.86 13.21
C LEU A 71 3.92 -8.16 13.16
N LYS A 72 2.91 -8.69 13.88
CA LYS A 72 1.52 -8.19 13.89
C LYS A 72 0.89 -8.08 12.49
N ILE A 73 1.18 -9.07 11.64
CA ILE A 73 0.58 -9.21 10.32
C ILE A 73 -0.70 -10.02 10.47
N LEU A 74 -1.84 -9.46 10.01
CA LEU A 74 -3.16 -10.06 10.09
C LEU A 74 -3.48 -10.88 8.84
N PRO A 75 -4.05 -12.08 8.96
CA PRO A 75 -4.46 -12.86 7.79
C PRO A 75 -5.72 -12.30 7.13
N ILE A 76 -5.80 -12.29 5.80
CA ILE A 76 -7.04 -12.05 5.05
C ILE A 76 -7.43 -13.34 4.33
N TYR A 77 -8.65 -13.82 4.59
CA TYR A 77 -9.25 -14.96 3.91
C TYR A 77 -10.05 -14.51 2.69
N ARG A 78 -9.91 -15.21 1.57
CA ARG A 78 -10.61 -14.91 0.31
C ARG A 78 -11.66 -15.98 0.04
N ILE A 79 -12.70 -15.63 -0.76
CA ILE A 79 -13.77 -16.58 -1.15
C ILE A 79 -13.19 -17.88 -1.71
N ARG A 80 -12.13 -17.82 -2.48
CA ARG A 80 -11.44 -19.01 -3.03
C ARG A 80 -10.70 -19.85 -1.99
N ASP A 81 -10.52 -19.36 -0.77
CA ASP A 81 -9.89 -20.10 0.32
C ASP A 81 -10.90 -21.03 1.03
N GLY A 82 -12.21 -20.96 0.66
CA GLY A 82 -13.31 -21.81 1.15
C GLY A 82 -14.33 -21.03 1.98
N PHE A 83 -15.61 -21.41 1.88
CA PHE A 83 -16.68 -20.75 2.63
C PHE A 83 -16.54 -20.88 4.15
N ALA A 84 -15.99 -21.98 4.64
CA ALA A 84 -15.74 -22.18 6.07
C ALA A 84 -14.69 -21.19 6.62
N GLU A 85 -13.74 -20.74 5.80
CA GLU A 85 -12.71 -19.78 6.17
C GLU A 85 -13.25 -18.34 6.20
N LEU A 86 -14.36 -18.06 5.52
CA LEU A 86 -14.97 -16.73 5.53
C LEU A 86 -15.50 -16.32 6.92
N GLY A 87 -15.92 -17.29 7.74
CA GLY A 87 -16.32 -17.05 9.12
C GLY A 87 -15.19 -16.45 9.98
N ARG A 88 -13.94 -16.80 9.66
CA ARG A 88 -12.76 -16.26 10.33
C ARG A 88 -12.46 -14.81 9.96
N ASN A 89 -13.02 -14.30 8.85
CA ASN A 89 -12.86 -12.91 8.49
C ASN A 89 -13.50 -11.98 9.52
N GLN A 90 -14.53 -12.41 10.25
CA GLN A 90 -15.13 -11.57 11.29
C GLN A 90 -14.15 -11.32 12.44
N GLU A 91 -13.44 -12.34 12.92
CA GLU A 91 -12.42 -12.21 13.98
C GLU A 91 -11.26 -11.29 13.53
N VAL A 92 -10.82 -11.46 12.27
CA VAL A 92 -9.77 -10.61 11.68
C VAL A 92 -10.27 -9.18 11.53
N PHE A 93 -11.51 -9.02 11.15
CA PHE A 93 -12.15 -7.73 11.03
C PHE A 93 -12.22 -7.01 12.38
N ASP A 94 -12.72 -7.69 13.43
CA ASP A 94 -12.80 -7.13 14.79
C ASP A 94 -11.41 -6.71 15.30
N THR A 95 -10.40 -7.55 15.06
CA THR A 95 -9.00 -7.23 15.36
C THR A 95 -8.51 -6.01 14.58
N THR A 96 -8.89 -5.88 13.31
CA THR A 96 -8.52 -4.75 12.45
C THR A 96 -9.13 -3.45 12.97
N VAL A 97 -10.39 -3.50 13.38
CA VAL A 97 -11.09 -2.36 14.00
C VAL A 97 -10.38 -1.91 15.28
N GLU A 98 -10.02 -2.85 16.15
CA GLU A 98 -9.31 -2.52 17.39
C GLU A 98 -7.91 -1.93 17.12
N VAL A 99 -7.20 -2.41 16.12
CA VAL A 99 -5.93 -1.84 15.66
C VAL A 99 -6.11 -0.38 15.24
N LEU A 100 -7.13 -0.09 14.42
CA LEU A 100 -7.43 1.27 13.98
C LEU A 100 -7.88 2.18 15.13
N LYS A 101 -8.75 1.69 16.03
CA LYS A 101 -9.17 2.41 17.24
C LYS A 101 -8.00 2.75 18.16
N SER A 102 -6.98 1.89 18.21
CA SER A 102 -5.75 2.11 18.94
C SER A 102 -4.78 3.09 18.25
N ASN A 103 -5.22 3.73 17.18
CA ASN A 103 -4.42 4.64 16.32
C ASN A 103 -3.12 4.00 15.80
N ILE A 104 -3.13 2.67 15.61
CA ILE A 104 -2.06 1.95 14.92
C ILE A 104 -2.37 1.95 13.44
N PRO A 105 -1.49 2.49 12.58
CA PRO A 105 -1.69 2.45 11.14
C PRO A 105 -1.85 1.01 10.62
N LEU A 106 -2.77 0.83 9.71
CA LEU A 106 -2.93 -0.40 8.96
C LEU A 106 -2.33 -0.23 7.56
N CYS A 107 -1.63 -1.22 7.06
CA CYS A 107 -1.13 -1.23 5.69
C CYS A 107 -1.81 -2.34 4.90
N ILE A 108 -2.50 -1.96 3.83
CA ILE A 108 -3.18 -2.87 2.91
C ILE A 108 -2.66 -2.58 1.50
N LEU A 109 -2.14 -3.61 0.84
CA LEU A 109 -1.70 -3.51 -0.55
C LEU A 109 -2.90 -3.78 -1.48
N PRO A 110 -3.53 -2.72 -2.04
CA PRO A 110 -4.85 -2.84 -2.68
C PRO A 110 -4.83 -3.60 -4.00
N GLU A 111 -3.69 -3.82 -4.63
CA GLU A 111 -3.55 -4.64 -5.82
C GLU A 111 -3.73 -6.14 -5.54
N GLY A 112 -3.45 -6.59 -4.32
CA GLY A 112 -3.71 -7.95 -3.82
C GLY A 112 -2.73 -9.03 -4.25
N ASN A 113 -1.84 -8.77 -5.18
CA ASN A 113 -0.66 -9.57 -5.57
C ASN A 113 0.40 -8.62 -6.12
N HIS A 114 1.65 -9.06 -6.16
CA HIS A 114 2.78 -8.27 -6.67
C HIS A 114 3.13 -8.67 -8.10
N GLU A 115 3.73 -7.73 -8.80
CA GLU A 115 4.33 -7.93 -10.11
C GLU A 115 5.44 -6.88 -10.28
N GLY A 116 6.64 -7.31 -10.68
CA GLY A 116 7.78 -6.42 -10.88
C GLY A 116 7.64 -5.60 -12.17
N CYS A 117 6.67 -4.68 -12.18
CA CYS A 117 6.42 -3.80 -13.32
C CYS A 117 6.13 -2.36 -12.85
N LYS A 118 6.56 -1.38 -13.62
CA LYS A 118 6.33 0.05 -13.37
C LYS A 118 4.93 0.46 -13.84
N ARG A 119 3.92 -0.21 -13.27
CA ARG A 119 2.52 -0.01 -13.61
C ARG A 119 1.64 -0.25 -12.39
N LEU A 120 0.71 0.66 -12.12
CA LEU A 120 -0.35 0.42 -11.17
C LEU A 120 -1.39 -0.53 -11.78
N ARG A 121 -1.67 -1.60 -11.08
CA ARG A 121 -2.68 -2.58 -11.49
C ARG A 121 -4.05 -2.26 -10.88
N PRO A 122 -5.14 -2.89 -11.35
CA PRO A 122 -6.47 -2.65 -10.84
C PRO A 122 -6.58 -2.89 -9.33
N LEU A 123 -7.10 -1.92 -8.61
CA LEU A 123 -7.25 -2.00 -7.16
C LEU A 123 -8.45 -2.87 -6.76
N LYS A 124 -8.28 -3.63 -5.69
CA LYS A 124 -9.34 -4.45 -5.08
C LYS A 124 -10.15 -3.61 -4.10
N LYS A 125 -11.45 -3.88 -4.04
CA LYS A 125 -12.41 -3.15 -3.20
C LYS A 125 -12.30 -3.44 -1.69
N GLY A 126 -11.51 -4.44 -1.30
CA GLY A 126 -11.40 -4.89 0.08
C GLY A 126 -10.96 -3.82 1.07
N ILE A 127 -10.01 -2.95 0.67
CA ILE A 127 -9.52 -1.85 1.51
C ILE A 127 -10.66 -0.90 1.93
N PHE A 128 -11.57 -0.57 0.99
CA PHE A 128 -12.67 0.35 1.27
C PHE A 128 -13.75 -0.29 2.13
N ARG A 129 -14.05 -1.58 1.90
CA ARG A 129 -14.98 -2.33 2.76
C ARG A 129 -14.49 -2.37 4.19
N ILE A 130 -13.21 -2.69 4.42
CA ILE A 130 -12.59 -2.66 5.75
C ILE A 130 -12.69 -1.26 6.35
N ALA A 131 -12.42 -0.22 5.58
CA ALA A 131 -12.43 1.16 6.05
C ALA A 131 -13.85 1.60 6.48
N PHE A 132 -14.88 1.37 5.65
CA PHE A 132 -16.26 1.72 6.00
C PHE A 132 -16.79 0.89 7.18
N GLN A 133 -16.55 -0.41 7.20
CA GLN A 133 -16.96 -1.26 8.31
C GLN A 133 -16.30 -0.84 9.64
N ALA A 134 -15.04 -0.39 9.60
CA ALA A 134 -14.38 0.14 10.78
C ALA A 134 -15.07 1.42 11.28
N GLU A 135 -15.42 2.33 10.38
CA GLU A 135 -16.18 3.54 10.74
C GLU A 135 -17.57 3.21 11.27
N GLU A 136 -18.32 2.30 10.62
CA GLU A 136 -19.65 1.83 11.09
C GLU A 136 -19.57 1.27 12.51
N SER A 137 -18.62 0.38 12.78
CA SER A 137 -18.44 -0.24 14.11
C SER A 137 -18.06 0.76 15.20
N ALA A 138 -17.56 1.93 14.84
CA ALA A 138 -17.21 3.04 15.72
C ALA A 138 -18.24 4.18 15.66
N GLY A 139 -19.42 3.96 15.09
CA GLY A 139 -20.47 4.98 14.95
C GLY A 139 -20.05 6.16 14.08
N TYR A 140 -19.20 5.94 13.07
CA TYR A 140 -18.68 6.95 12.14
C TYR A 140 -17.82 8.06 12.82
N ASN A 141 -17.13 7.72 13.89
CA ASN A 141 -16.37 8.67 14.71
C ASN A 141 -14.84 8.42 14.68
N LEU A 142 -14.33 7.50 13.87
CA LEU A 142 -12.89 7.23 13.79
C LEU A 142 -12.13 8.35 13.06
N ASN A 143 -12.78 9.09 12.18
CA ASN A 143 -12.15 10.05 11.28
C ASN A 143 -11.00 9.41 10.46
N LEU A 144 -11.28 8.21 9.92
CA LEU A 144 -10.31 7.38 9.20
C LEU A 144 -9.87 8.03 7.89
N HIS A 145 -8.58 7.94 7.62
CA HIS A 145 -7.98 8.40 6.37
C HIS A 145 -7.30 7.25 5.62
N ILE A 146 -7.47 7.21 4.30
CA ILE A 146 -6.68 6.35 3.42
C ILE A 146 -5.55 7.19 2.85
N VAL A 147 -4.31 6.78 3.10
CA VAL A 147 -3.11 7.46 2.62
C VAL A 147 -2.54 6.70 1.44
N PRO A 148 -2.63 7.24 0.21
CA PRO A 148 -1.98 6.66 -0.95
C PRO A 148 -0.47 6.65 -0.74
N VAL A 149 0.20 5.56 -1.12
CA VAL A 149 1.66 5.46 -1.03
C VAL A 149 2.21 4.98 -2.37
N GLY A 150 3.14 5.75 -2.93
CA GLY A 150 3.92 5.36 -4.10
C GLY A 150 5.25 4.76 -3.68
N ILE A 151 5.60 3.61 -4.23
CA ILE A 151 6.90 2.96 -4.03
C ILE A 151 7.49 2.70 -5.41
N ASP A 152 8.70 3.23 -5.64
CA ASP A 152 9.47 3.00 -6.85
C ASP A 152 10.87 2.51 -6.55
N TYR A 153 11.28 1.51 -7.29
CA TYR A 153 12.61 0.90 -7.24
C TYR A 153 13.36 1.20 -8.52
N SER A 154 14.65 1.55 -8.44
CA SER A 154 15.50 1.59 -9.64
C SER A 154 15.77 0.18 -10.18
N ASP A 155 15.86 -0.80 -9.29
CA ASP A 155 15.97 -2.23 -9.60
C ASP A 155 15.24 -3.04 -8.53
N TYR A 156 14.51 -4.09 -8.94
CA TYR A 156 13.73 -4.93 -8.02
C TYR A 156 14.54 -6.03 -7.33
N TYR A 157 15.66 -6.43 -7.90
CA TYR A 157 16.31 -7.69 -7.54
C TYR A 157 17.74 -7.52 -7.02
N HIS A 158 18.44 -6.46 -7.42
CA HIS A 158 19.87 -6.32 -7.10
C HIS A 158 20.11 -5.38 -5.92
N PRO A 159 21.12 -5.69 -5.08
CA PRO A 159 21.61 -4.75 -4.06
C PRO A 159 22.17 -3.48 -4.70
N GLY A 160 22.11 -2.38 -3.96
CA GLY A 160 22.61 -1.09 -4.43
C GLY A 160 21.60 -0.28 -5.25
N ALA A 161 20.37 -0.78 -5.39
CA ALA A 161 19.27 -0.04 -6.00
C ALA A 161 18.86 1.19 -5.18
N ASP A 162 18.25 2.16 -5.83
CA ASP A 162 17.58 3.27 -5.17
C ASP A 162 16.12 2.93 -4.93
N LEU A 163 15.59 3.35 -3.79
CA LEU A 163 14.20 3.20 -3.40
C LEU A 163 13.63 4.57 -3.04
N VAL A 164 12.50 4.92 -3.65
CA VAL A 164 11.74 6.12 -3.34
C VAL A 164 10.37 5.72 -2.83
N LEU A 165 9.96 6.28 -1.70
CA LEU A 165 8.63 6.12 -1.13
C LEU A 165 8.00 7.49 -0.93
N VAL A 166 6.79 7.67 -1.47
CA VAL A 166 6.05 8.93 -1.43
C VAL A 166 4.71 8.72 -0.75
N PHE A 167 4.44 9.46 0.33
CA PHE A 167 3.10 9.56 0.91
C PHE A 167 2.31 10.64 0.17
N GLY A 168 1.17 10.27 -0.38
CA GLY A 168 0.26 11.17 -1.07
C GLY A 168 -0.67 11.92 -0.12
N THR A 169 -1.55 12.73 -0.70
CA THR A 169 -2.58 13.45 0.05
C THR A 169 -3.57 12.45 0.65
N PRO A 170 -3.83 12.49 1.97
CA PRO A 170 -4.79 11.62 2.62
C PRO A 170 -6.20 11.80 2.08
N ILE A 171 -6.88 10.69 1.82
CA ILE A 171 -8.30 10.67 1.43
C ILE A 171 -9.10 10.48 2.71
N ARG A 172 -9.90 11.47 3.09
CA ARG A 172 -10.75 11.42 4.27
C ARG A 172 -12.00 10.60 3.97
N LEU A 173 -12.24 9.53 4.72
CA LEU A 173 -13.36 8.63 4.44
C LEU A 173 -14.72 9.30 4.74
N ALA A 174 -14.75 10.22 5.69
CA ALA A 174 -15.97 10.96 6.08
C ALA A 174 -16.62 11.72 4.91
N ASP A 175 -15.82 12.16 3.93
CA ASP A 175 -16.33 12.89 2.77
C ASP A 175 -17.20 12.02 1.84
N TYR A 176 -17.23 10.70 2.07
CA TYR A 176 -17.96 9.71 1.28
C TYR A 176 -19.09 9.02 2.05
N PHE A 177 -19.35 9.38 3.32
CA PHE A 177 -20.36 8.71 4.15
C PHE A 177 -21.79 8.84 3.60
N GLU A 178 -22.18 10.00 3.11
CA GLU A 178 -23.50 10.20 2.52
C GLU A 178 -23.68 9.31 1.28
N MET A 179 -22.71 9.36 0.36
CA MET A 179 -22.72 8.52 -0.83
C MET A 179 -22.74 7.03 -0.49
N TYR A 180 -22.03 6.61 0.55
CA TYR A 180 -21.99 5.22 1.00
C TYR A 180 -23.33 4.76 1.55
N ARG A 181 -24.02 5.61 2.34
CA ARG A 181 -25.37 5.33 2.86
C ARG A 181 -26.42 5.24 1.75
N GLU A 182 -26.32 6.08 0.74
CA GLU A 182 -27.21 6.04 -0.42
C GLU A 182 -26.93 4.84 -1.33
N ASN A 183 -25.67 4.58 -1.62
CA ASN A 183 -25.23 3.50 -2.50
C ASN A 183 -23.78 3.09 -2.21
N GLU A 184 -23.62 2.03 -1.42
CA GLU A 184 -22.32 1.44 -1.06
C GLU A 184 -21.44 1.19 -2.29
N GLN A 185 -22.03 0.55 -3.33
CA GLN A 185 -21.26 0.17 -4.52
C GLN A 185 -20.74 1.38 -5.30
N LYS A 186 -21.54 2.44 -5.38
CA LYS A 186 -21.16 3.72 -6.02
C LYS A 186 -20.02 4.39 -5.24
N ALA A 187 -20.13 4.49 -3.92
CA ALA A 187 -19.12 5.09 -3.07
C ALA A 187 -17.77 4.35 -3.19
N ILE A 188 -17.81 3.01 -3.11
CA ILE A 188 -16.60 2.18 -3.26
C ILE A 188 -15.97 2.34 -4.64
N ASN A 189 -16.78 2.36 -5.73
CA ASN A 189 -16.26 2.55 -7.08
C ASN A 189 -15.62 3.93 -7.26
N THR A 190 -16.23 4.97 -6.69
CA THR A 190 -15.67 6.33 -6.70
C THR A 190 -14.34 6.36 -5.97
N LEU A 191 -14.26 5.77 -4.80
CA LEU A 191 -13.01 5.70 -4.02
C LEU A 191 -11.91 4.89 -4.70
N VAL A 192 -12.27 3.81 -5.43
CA VAL A 192 -11.31 3.07 -6.27
C VAL A 192 -10.69 4.00 -7.31
N GLY A 193 -11.51 4.82 -7.98
CA GLY A 193 -11.02 5.81 -8.96
C GLY A 193 -10.10 6.85 -8.33
N VAL A 194 -10.55 7.47 -7.24
CA VAL A 194 -9.79 8.51 -6.52
C VAL A 194 -8.45 7.97 -6.02
N LEU A 195 -8.44 6.78 -5.39
CA LEU A 195 -7.21 6.16 -4.91
C LEU A 195 -6.27 5.79 -6.06
N SER A 196 -6.82 5.22 -7.15
CA SER A 196 -6.01 4.84 -8.32
C SER A 196 -5.33 6.05 -8.95
N GLU A 197 -6.04 7.15 -9.13
CA GLU A 197 -5.49 8.39 -9.69
C GLU A 197 -4.41 8.97 -8.78
N SER A 198 -4.70 9.04 -7.48
CA SER A 198 -3.73 9.51 -6.51
C SER A 198 -2.47 8.64 -6.50
N MET A 199 -2.59 7.30 -6.53
CA MET A 199 -1.43 6.41 -6.55
C MET A 199 -0.63 6.53 -7.85
N ARG A 200 -1.29 6.68 -9.02
CA ARG A 200 -0.59 6.88 -10.30
C ARG A 200 0.28 8.13 -10.31
N SER A 201 -0.17 9.19 -9.66
CA SER A 201 0.61 10.44 -9.56
C SER A 201 1.86 10.32 -8.67
N LEU A 202 1.96 9.25 -7.85
CA LEU A 202 3.05 9.05 -6.90
C LEU A 202 4.13 8.07 -7.39
N ILE A 203 3.92 7.40 -8.52
CA ILE A 203 4.82 6.38 -9.05
C ILE A 203 5.15 6.64 -10.52
N ILE A 204 6.20 6.01 -11.00
CA ILE A 204 6.42 5.87 -12.43
C ILE A 204 5.37 4.87 -12.95
N HIS A 205 4.41 5.36 -13.71
CA HIS A 205 3.34 4.55 -14.28
C HIS A 205 3.45 4.52 -15.81
N ILE A 206 3.78 3.34 -16.33
CA ILE A 206 3.89 3.10 -17.78
C ILE A 206 2.59 2.39 -18.21
N PRO A 207 1.75 3.00 -19.08
CA PRO A 207 0.55 2.35 -19.62
C PRO A 207 0.88 1.04 -20.34
N GLU A 208 -0.07 0.11 -20.35
CA GLU A 208 0.13 -1.23 -20.89
C GLU A 208 0.53 -1.20 -22.38
N GLU A 209 -0.11 -0.34 -23.15
CA GLU A 209 0.15 -0.15 -24.57
C GLU A 209 1.56 0.36 -24.90
N HIS A 210 2.23 0.98 -23.94
CA HIS A 210 3.58 1.53 -24.12
C HIS A 210 4.65 0.77 -23.32
N TYR A 211 4.22 -0.25 -22.57
CA TYR A 211 5.10 -0.89 -21.59
C TYR A 211 6.31 -1.57 -22.24
N GLU A 212 6.07 -2.36 -23.28
CA GLU A 212 7.11 -3.13 -23.96
C GLU A 212 8.16 -2.22 -24.61
N LEU A 213 7.72 -1.18 -25.31
CA LEU A 213 8.62 -0.20 -25.92
C LEU A 213 9.42 0.58 -24.87
N THR A 214 8.75 1.05 -23.81
CA THR A 214 9.40 1.85 -22.77
C THR A 214 10.36 1.01 -21.94
N SER A 215 10.03 -0.25 -21.62
CA SER A 215 10.93 -1.15 -20.90
C SER A 215 12.17 -1.46 -21.74
N THR A 216 12.01 -1.74 -23.03
CA THR A 216 13.13 -1.97 -23.95
C THR A 216 14.05 -0.76 -24.03
N ILE A 217 13.49 0.45 -24.15
CA ILE A 217 14.27 1.69 -24.14
C ILE A 217 15.00 1.87 -22.80
N SER A 218 14.34 1.62 -21.68
CA SER A 218 14.97 1.70 -20.35
C SER A 218 16.14 0.73 -20.24
N GLU A 219 15.96 -0.51 -20.66
CA GLU A 219 17.03 -1.52 -20.65
C GLU A 219 18.23 -1.13 -21.52
N MET A 220 18.00 -0.51 -22.67
CA MET A 220 19.06 -0.04 -23.57
C MET A 220 19.88 1.11 -22.99
N TYR A 221 19.32 1.89 -22.09
CA TYR A 221 19.94 3.09 -21.51
C TYR A 221 20.36 2.94 -20.05
N GLU A 222 20.20 1.77 -19.41
CA GLU A 222 20.77 1.51 -18.09
C GLU A 222 22.32 1.34 -18.17
N PRO A 223 23.07 1.82 -17.20
CA PRO A 223 22.74 2.50 -15.92
C PRO A 223 22.69 4.03 -15.99
N ASN A 224 22.93 4.65 -17.13
CA ASN A 224 23.17 6.10 -17.24
C ASN A 224 21.89 6.97 -17.20
N VAL A 225 20.73 6.42 -17.60
CA VAL A 225 19.44 7.18 -17.64
C VAL A 225 18.97 7.58 -16.24
N TRP A 226 19.19 6.72 -15.25
CA TRP A 226 18.81 7.04 -13.86
C TRP A 226 19.66 8.16 -13.26
N ASP A 227 20.90 8.33 -13.69
CA ASP A 227 21.74 9.44 -13.25
C ASP A 227 21.41 10.77 -13.92
N THR A 228 20.97 10.74 -15.18
CA THR A 228 20.57 11.96 -15.92
C THR A 228 19.12 12.39 -15.61
N CYS A 229 18.22 11.46 -15.27
CA CYS A 229 16.88 11.78 -14.82
C CYS A 229 16.81 12.39 -13.41
N LYS A 230 17.90 12.37 -12.65
CA LYS A 230 17.96 12.96 -11.30
C LYS A 230 17.80 14.48 -11.29
N THR A 231 18.00 15.18 -12.39
CA THR A 231 18.08 16.64 -12.38
C THR A 231 16.82 17.36 -12.83
N ASP A 232 16.00 16.85 -13.77
CA ASP A 232 14.94 17.71 -14.33
C ASP A 232 13.57 17.06 -14.62
N ARG A 233 13.37 15.74 -14.56
CA ARG A 233 12.12 15.11 -15.02
C ARG A 233 11.54 14.05 -14.11
N HIS A 234 12.13 13.77 -12.97
CA HIS A 234 11.57 12.80 -12.03
C HIS A 234 10.28 13.39 -11.40
N PRO A 235 9.17 12.66 -11.36
CA PRO A 235 7.92 13.16 -10.77
C PRO A 235 8.10 13.67 -9.34
N TYR A 236 9.13 13.20 -8.64
CA TYR A 236 9.47 13.62 -7.28
C TYR A 236 10.21 14.95 -7.17
N ASN A 237 10.69 15.54 -8.27
CA ASN A 237 11.33 16.87 -8.25
C ASN A 237 10.30 18.02 -8.41
N LYS A 238 9.01 17.69 -8.57
CA LYS A 238 7.91 18.66 -8.68
C LYS A 238 7.01 18.71 -7.43
N LEU A 239 7.34 17.95 -6.39
CA LEU A 239 6.70 17.94 -5.08
C LEU A 239 7.62 18.57 -4.06
#